data_c4319437cb8da993d52546fb34f90687
#
_entry.id   c4319437cb8da993d52546fb34f90687
#
_cell.length_a   1.000
_cell.length_b   1.000
_cell.length_c   1.000
_cell.angle_alpha   90.00
_cell.angle_beta   90.00
_cell.angle_gamma   90.00
#
_symmetry.space_group_name_H-M   'P 1'
#
loop_
_entity.id
_entity.type
_entity.pdbx_description
1 polymer ?
#
loop_
_entity_poly.entity_id
_entity_poly.type
_entity_poly.pdbx_seq_one_letter_code
_entity_poly.pdbx_strand_id
1 'polypeptide(L)'
;ILTEFCLSQYNLDTDKIDWIEDAKLCILIHWGIYSVNGISESWSFFNEYISYDDYMKQLDGFTASNYNPNDWVKLIKESGAKYTVITSKHHDGFALWKSKHGNLNSFSNSKSKKDVLTPFVKAVKKNGLKLGLYFSLPDWSYKDYTNHTTNIKRYNIKDSPERWSVFQKYMFYQLDELSENFNPDLWWFDGDWEHKSEDWNVEKIKTKLLAKNPNVIFNSRLNGNGDYETPEIGIPVLRPESRY
;
A
#
# COMPACT_ATOMS: atom_id res chain seq x y z
N ILE A 1 45.46 18.18 -14.58
CA ILE A 1 44.57 17.01 -14.48
C ILE A 1 43.44 17.45 -13.56
N LEU A 2 42.37 17.93 -14.18
CA LEU A 2 41.12 18.31 -13.51
C LEU A 2 40.29 17.04 -13.35
N THR A 3 40.08 16.62 -12.11
CA THR A 3 39.09 15.59 -11.75
C THR A 3 37.72 16.24 -11.77
N GLU A 4 36.93 15.96 -12.79
CA GLU A 4 35.52 16.26 -12.80
C GLU A 4 34.83 15.36 -11.77
N PHE A 5 34.43 15.93 -10.67
CA PHE A 5 33.42 15.36 -9.78
C PHE A 5 32.07 15.39 -10.53
N CYS A 6 31.67 14.24 -10.99
CA CYS A 6 30.33 14.02 -11.51
C CYS A 6 29.34 14.12 -10.32
N LEU A 7 28.87 15.31 -10.02
CA LEU A 7 27.68 15.50 -9.20
C LEU A 7 26.50 15.01 -10.04
N SER A 8 26.07 13.81 -9.78
CA SER A 8 24.75 13.33 -10.19
C SER A 8 23.73 14.27 -9.53
N GLN A 9 23.34 15.34 -10.24
CA GLN A 9 22.17 16.11 -9.90
C GLN A 9 20.98 15.16 -10.06
N TYR A 10 20.38 14.76 -8.95
CA TYR A 10 19.00 14.33 -8.93
C TYR A 10 18.17 15.52 -9.43
N ASN A 11 17.89 15.56 -10.70
CA ASN A 11 16.79 16.35 -11.23
C ASN A 11 15.51 15.69 -10.67
N LEU A 12 15.06 16.21 -9.53
CA LEU A 12 13.69 15.99 -9.09
C LEU A 12 12.83 16.51 -10.24
N ASP A 13 12.13 15.62 -10.89
CA ASP A 13 11.12 15.97 -11.89
C ASP A 13 9.99 16.68 -11.12
N THR A 14 10.12 18.01 -11.00
CA THR A 14 9.22 18.84 -10.19
C THR A 14 7.80 18.74 -10.70
N ASP A 15 7.61 18.53 -11.99
CA ASP A 15 6.30 18.52 -12.67
C ASP A 15 5.42 17.36 -12.18
N LYS A 16 6.02 16.21 -11.79
CA LYS A 16 5.23 15.07 -11.30
C LYS A 16 4.66 15.25 -9.89
N ILE A 17 5.21 16.17 -9.08
CA ILE A 17 4.80 16.42 -7.70
C ILE A 17 3.79 17.58 -7.62
N ASP A 18 3.81 18.50 -8.56
CA ASP A 18 3.00 19.73 -8.55
C ASP A 18 1.51 19.45 -8.31
N TRP A 19 0.98 18.38 -8.88
CA TRP A 19 -0.43 18.04 -8.71
C TRP A 19 -0.81 17.72 -7.25
N ILE A 20 0.08 17.12 -6.46
CA ILE A 20 -0.24 16.79 -5.06
C ILE A 20 -0.11 18.01 -4.16
N GLU A 21 0.83 18.91 -4.49
CA GLU A 21 0.95 20.20 -3.82
C GLU A 21 -0.32 21.05 -4.01
N ASP A 22 -0.89 21.03 -5.21
CA ASP A 22 -2.13 21.74 -5.53
C ASP A 22 -3.38 21.04 -4.98
N ALA A 23 -3.35 19.73 -4.84
CA ALA A 23 -4.50 18.94 -4.42
C ALA A 23 -4.95 19.23 -2.99
N LYS A 24 -4.03 19.53 -2.06
CA LYS A 24 -4.23 19.91 -0.65
C LYS A 24 -5.00 18.89 0.21
N LEU A 25 -6.11 18.33 -0.29
CA LEU A 25 -6.98 17.44 0.45
C LEU A 25 -7.03 16.05 -0.19
N CYS A 26 -6.72 15.05 0.63
CA CYS A 26 -6.86 13.62 0.33
C CYS A 26 -7.93 13.01 1.24
N ILE A 27 -8.70 12.07 0.69
CA ILE A 27 -9.47 11.15 1.51
C ILE A 27 -8.80 9.79 1.46
N LEU A 28 -8.28 9.35 2.60
CA LEU A 28 -7.69 8.03 2.77
C LEU A 28 -8.71 7.07 3.38
N ILE A 29 -8.91 5.93 2.72
CA ILE A 29 -9.86 4.90 3.14
C ILE A 29 -9.07 3.67 3.56
N HIS A 30 -9.03 3.38 4.86
CA HIS A 30 -8.60 2.12 5.39
C HIS A 30 -9.79 1.16 5.47
N TRP A 31 -9.81 0.16 4.60
CA TRP A 31 -10.88 -0.83 4.55
C TRP A 31 -10.31 -2.25 4.37
N GLY A 32 -10.81 -3.17 5.17
CA GLY A 32 -10.40 -4.56 5.18
C GLY A 32 -11.32 -5.37 6.09
N ILE A 33 -10.97 -6.63 6.37
CA ILE A 33 -11.79 -7.49 7.23
C ILE A 33 -11.93 -6.95 8.65
N TYR A 34 -10.97 -6.19 9.14
CA TYR A 34 -10.98 -5.55 10.45
C TYR A 34 -12.16 -4.57 10.65
N SER A 35 -12.73 -4.05 9.57
CA SER A 35 -13.90 -3.19 9.63
C SER A 35 -15.17 -3.93 10.05
N VAL A 36 -15.20 -5.25 9.98
CA VAL A 36 -16.37 -6.07 10.35
C VAL A 36 -16.71 -5.92 11.84
N ASN A 37 -15.71 -6.02 12.68
CA ASN A 37 -15.84 -5.90 14.13
C ASN A 37 -15.39 -4.54 14.67
N GLY A 38 -14.95 -3.61 13.80
CA GLY A 38 -14.48 -2.29 14.21
C GLY A 38 -13.25 -2.35 15.12
N ILE A 39 -12.31 -3.25 14.83
CA ILE A 39 -11.09 -3.44 15.61
C ILE A 39 -9.89 -2.72 14.98
N SER A 40 -8.78 -2.63 15.74
CA SER A 40 -7.54 -1.99 15.28
C SER A 40 -6.87 -2.83 14.21
N GLU A 41 -7.32 -2.74 12.99
CA GLU A 41 -6.74 -3.30 11.76
C GLU A 41 -5.98 -4.63 11.97
N SER A 42 -4.95 -4.90 11.21
CA SER A 42 -4.07 -6.06 11.37
C SER A 42 -3.29 -6.05 12.70
N TRP A 43 -3.15 -4.87 13.32
CA TRP A 43 -2.46 -4.71 14.61
C TRP A 43 -3.13 -5.49 15.73
N SER A 44 -4.44 -5.75 15.62
CA SER A 44 -5.20 -6.52 16.60
C SER A 44 -4.62 -7.91 16.84
N PHE A 45 -4.27 -8.65 15.78
CA PHE A 45 -3.64 -9.95 15.95
C PHE A 45 -2.11 -9.86 16.01
N PHE A 46 -1.50 -8.90 15.34
CA PHE A 46 -0.04 -8.76 15.39
C PHE A 46 0.43 -8.49 16.82
N ASN A 47 -0.26 -7.63 17.56
CA ASN A 47 0.01 -7.35 18.98
C ASN A 47 -0.61 -8.39 19.93
N GLU A 48 -1.19 -9.46 19.38
CA GLU A 48 -1.76 -10.58 20.15
C GLU A 48 -2.94 -10.17 21.08
N TYR A 49 -3.66 -9.08 20.75
CA TYR A 49 -4.88 -8.71 21.47
C TYR A 49 -6.02 -9.70 21.18
N ILE A 50 -6.01 -10.30 20.00
CA ILE A 50 -6.84 -11.44 19.60
C ILE A 50 -5.97 -12.46 18.86
N SER A 51 -6.39 -13.73 18.84
CA SER A 51 -5.69 -14.73 18.06
C SER A 51 -5.83 -14.48 16.54
N TYR A 52 -4.85 -14.94 15.77
CA TYR A 52 -4.94 -14.87 14.29
C TYR A 52 -6.19 -15.57 13.75
N ASP A 53 -6.53 -16.72 14.32
CA ASP A 53 -7.73 -17.47 13.92
C ASP A 53 -9.02 -16.70 14.21
N ASP A 54 -9.12 -16.03 15.36
CA ASP A 54 -10.27 -15.17 15.68
C ASP A 54 -10.33 -13.93 14.78
N TYR A 55 -9.17 -13.35 14.46
CA TYR A 55 -9.09 -12.26 13.49
C TYR A 55 -9.63 -12.70 12.12
N MET A 56 -9.26 -13.87 11.64
CA MET A 56 -9.68 -14.39 10.34
C MET A 56 -11.16 -14.77 10.26
N LYS A 57 -11.85 -15.02 11.39
CA LYS A 57 -13.31 -15.21 11.40
C LYS A 57 -14.08 -14.01 10.82
N GLN A 58 -13.48 -12.83 10.79
CA GLN A 58 -14.07 -11.64 10.17
C GLN A 58 -14.29 -11.79 8.65
N LEU A 59 -13.62 -12.74 7.99
CA LEU A 59 -13.90 -13.08 6.59
C LEU A 59 -15.36 -13.45 6.35
N ASP A 60 -15.99 -14.12 7.32
CA ASP A 60 -17.40 -14.50 7.25
C ASP A 60 -18.36 -13.32 7.39
N GLY A 61 -17.91 -12.26 8.08
CA GLY A 61 -18.64 -11.01 8.23
C GLY A 61 -18.41 -10.00 7.10
N PHE A 62 -17.33 -10.15 6.33
CA PHE A 62 -16.99 -9.23 5.25
C PHE A 62 -17.89 -9.49 4.02
N THR A 63 -19.09 -8.92 4.04
CA THR A 63 -20.10 -9.09 3.00
C THR A 63 -20.09 -8.01 1.92
N ALA A 64 -19.55 -6.84 2.23
CA ALA A 64 -19.64 -5.63 1.40
C ALA A 64 -21.08 -5.38 0.88
N SER A 65 -22.10 -5.69 1.70
CA SER A 65 -23.52 -5.59 1.30
C SER A 65 -23.98 -4.16 1.05
N ASN A 66 -23.48 -3.22 1.87
CA ASN A 66 -23.82 -1.79 1.78
C ASN A 66 -22.78 -0.99 0.97
N TYR A 67 -21.83 -1.69 0.33
CA TYR A 67 -20.79 -1.03 -0.44
C TYR A 67 -21.31 -0.58 -1.79
N ASN A 68 -21.29 0.75 -2.00
CA ASN A 68 -21.53 1.37 -3.29
C ASN A 68 -20.35 2.32 -3.61
N PRO A 69 -19.46 1.94 -4.51
CA PRO A 69 -18.28 2.74 -4.84
C PRO A 69 -18.64 4.11 -5.46
N ASN A 70 -19.78 4.22 -6.16
CA ASN A 70 -20.20 5.51 -6.74
C ASN A 70 -20.60 6.50 -5.65
N ASP A 71 -21.30 6.05 -4.61
CA ASP A 71 -21.70 6.91 -3.50
C ASP A 71 -20.48 7.36 -2.69
N TRP A 72 -19.54 6.45 -2.44
CA TRP A 72 -18.29 6.80 -1.77
C TRP A 72 -17.50 7.85 -2.54
N VAL A 73 -17.30 7.62 -3.83
CA VAL A 73 -16.54 8.55 -4.68
C VAL A 73 -17.27 9.88 -4.87
N LYS A 74 -18.61 9.87 -4.89
CA LYS A 74 -19.41 11.10 -4.88
C LYS A 74 -19.13 11.94 -3.64
N LEU A 75 -19.16 11.33 -2.45
CA LEU A 75 -18.85 12.01 -1.18
C LEU A 75 -17.40 12.55 -1.17
N ILE A 76 -16.43 11.76 -1.66
CA ILE A 76 -15.04 12.20 -1.80
C ILE A 76 -14.95 13.45 -2.68
N LYS A 77 -15.63 13.46 -3.81
CA LYS A 77 -15.64 14.61 -4.73
C LYS A 77 -16.32 15.83 -4.12
N GLU A 78 -17.45 15.63 -3.45
CA GLU A 78 -18.21 16.69 -2.77
C GLU A 78 -17.45 17.32 -1.60
N SER A 79 -16.54 16.57 -0.95
CA SER A 79 -15.64 17.11 0.08
C SER A 79 -14.61 18.11 -0.45
N GLY A 80 -14.44 18.20 -1.78
CA GLY A 80 -13.43 19.02 -2.43
C GLY A 80 -12.08 18.32 -2.63
N ALA A 81 -11.95 17.06 -2.21
CA ALA A 81 -10.74 16.28 -2.42
C ALA A 81 -10.46 16.09 -3.92
N LYS A 82 -9.18 16.12 -4.28
CA LYS A 82 -8.69 15.95 -5.65
C LYS A 82 -8.17 14.53 -5.90
N TYR A 83 -7.87 13.81 -4.84
CA TYR A 83 -7.40 12.44 -4.88
C TYR A 83 -7.89 11.66 -3.67
N THR A 84 -7.85 10.35 -3.81
CA THR A 84 -8.19 9.42 -2.74
C THR A 84 -7.20 8.27 -2.72
N VAL A 85 -6.87 7.81 -1.53
CA VAL A 85 -6.06 6.59 -1.31
C VAL A 85 -6.95 5.53 -0.69
N ILE A 86 -6.90 4.31 -1.20
CA ILE A 86 -7.61 3.17 -0.62
C ILE A 86 -6.64 2.03 -0.34
N THR A 87 -6.85 1.31 0.77
CA THR A 87 -6.12 0.07 1.02
C THR A 87 -6.36 -0.92 -0.12
N SER A 88 -5.31 -1.31 -0.83
CA SER A 88 -5.38 -2.49 -1.68
C SER A 88 -5.16 -3.76 -0.85
N LYS A 89 -4.17 -3.73 0.05
CA LYS A 89 -3.84 -4.78 1.01
C LYS A 89 -3.20 -4.17 2.25
N HIS A 90 -3.68 -4.51 3.44
CA HIS A 90 -3.04 -4.18 4.72
C HIS A 90 -2.07 -5.29 5.14
N HIS A 91 -1.43 -5.20 6.32
CA HIS A 91 -0.43 -6.17 6.80
C HIS A 91 -1.01 -7.58 7.03
N ASP A 92 -2.33 -7.73 7.12
CA ASP A 92 -3.03 -9.03 7.22
C ASP A 92 -3.03 -9.83 5.90
N GLY A 93 -2.55 -9.24 4.82
CA GLY A 93 -2.49 -9.88 3.52
C GLY A 93 -3.83 -9.94 2.77
N PHE A 94 -4.92 -9.42 3.35
CA PHE A 94 -6.23 -9.45 2.72
C PHE A 94 -6.32 -8.47 1.55
N ALA A 95 -6.25 -9.01 0.34
CA ALA A 95 -6.33 -8.22 -0.89
C ALA A 95 -7.78 -7.84 -1.22
N LEU A 96 -8.06 -6.55 -1.43
CA LEU A 96 -9.40 -6.07 -1.79
C LEU A 96 -9.77 -6.29 -3.27
N TRP A 97 -8.85 -6.78 -4.08
CA TRP A 97 -9.08 -7.13 -5.49
C TRP A 97 -8.99 -8.65 -5.70
N LYS A 98 -9.49 -9.10 -6.82
CA LYS A 98 -9.38 -10.51 -7.24
C LYS A 98 -7.95 -10.80 -7.70
N SER A 99 -7.02 -10.85 -6.73
CA SER A 99 -5.64 -11.18 -7.02
C SER A 99 -5.49 -12.61 -7.52
N LYS A 100 -4.60 -12.80 -8.48
CA LYS A 100 -4.13 -14.11 -8.93
C LYS A 100 -2.97 -14.64 -8.09
N HIS A 101 -2.44 -13.78 -7.22
CA HIS A 101 -1.26 -14.05 -6.40
C HIS A 101 -1.62 -13.97 -4.91
N GLY A 102 -1.20 -14.99 -4.18
CA GLY A 102 -1.58 -15.13 -2.78
C GLY A 102 -2.90 -15.88 -2.60
N ASN A 103 -3.20 -16.20 -1.34
CA ASN A 103 -4.31 -17.10 -0.98
C ASN A 103 -5.44 -16.37 -0.25
N LEU A 104 -5.34 -15.05 -0.07
CA LEU A 104 -6.28 -14.29 0.74
C LEU A 104 -6.76 -13.04 0.00
N ASN A 105 -8.00 -13.06 -0.46
CA ASN A 105 -8.60 -11.92 -1.14
C ASN A 105 -10.14 -11.87 -0.99
N SER A 106 -10.71 -10.71 -1.25
CA SER A 106 -12.14 -10.44 -1.09
C SER A 106 -13.04 -11.31 -1.97
N PHE A 107 -12.58 -11.68 -3.14
CA PHE A 107 -13.33 -12.52 -4.07
C PHE A 107 -13.37 -13.99 -3.66
N SER A 108 -12.22 -14.56 -3.27
CA SER A 108 -12.10 -16.00 -3.03
C SER A 108 -12.42 -16.40 -1.59
N ASN A 109 -12.05 -15.58 -0.61
CA ASN A 109 -11.99 -15.98 0.79
C ASN A 109 -13.04 -15.32 1.69
N SER A 110 -13.58 -14.17 1.30
CA SER A 110 -14.60 -13.52 2.13
C SER A 110 -16.03 -13.90 1.73
N LYS A 111 -16.97 -13.58 2.59
CA LYS A 111 -18.40 -13.75 2.34
C LYS A 111 -18.91 -12.87 1.20
N SER A 112 -18.24 -11.78 0.88
CA SER A 112 -18.64 -10.88 -0.21
C SER A 112 -18.61 -11.53 -1.58
N LYS A 113 -17.63 -12.44 -1.82
CA LYS A 113 -17.36 -13.06 -3.13
C LYS A 113 -17.24 -12.03 -4.26
N LYS A 114 -16.74 -10.82 -3.93
CA LYS A 114 -16.63 -9.70 -4.87
C LYS A 114 -15.21 -9.16 -4.89
N ASP A 115 -14.76 -8.73 -6.08
CA ASP A 115 -13.67 -7.78 -6.20
C ASP A 115 -14.23 -6.41 -5.84
N VAL A 116 -13.80 -5.87 -4.70
CA VAL A 116 -14.32 -4.59 -4.22
C VAL A 116 -13.43 -3.41 -4.63
N LEU A 117 -12.18 -3.65 -5.01
CA LEU A 117 -11.26 -2.60 -5.43
C LEU A 117 -11.53 -2.13 -6.85
N THR A 118 -11.71 -3.04 -7.80
CA THR A 118 -11.94 -2.70 -9.22
C THR A 118 -13.08 -1.71 -9.45
N PRO A 119 -14.29 -1.89 -8.86
CA PRO A 119 -15.37 -0.91 -9.07
C PRO A 119 -15.09 0.43 -8.41
N PHE A 120 -14.36 0.48 -7.29
CA PHE A 120 -13.92 1.74 -6.67
C PHE A 120 -12.99 2.51 -7.61
N VAL A 121 -11.95 1.87 -8.12
CA VAL A 121 -11.01 2.48 -9.06
C VAL A 121 -11.71 3.04 -10.29
N LYS A 122 -12.66 2.27 -10.85
CA LYS A 122 -13.47 2.75 -11.99
C LYS A 122 -14.28 4.01 -11.64
N ALA A 123 -14.87 4.05 -10.45
CA ALA A 123 -15.62 5.22 -9.99
C ALA A 123 -14.72 6.44 -9.77
N VAL A 124 -13.54 6.27 -9.18
CA VAL A 124 -12.53 7.32 -8.99
C VAL A 124 -12.14 7.94 -10.34
N LYS A 125 -11.72 7.11 -11.29
CA LYS A 125 -11.30 7.56 -12.63
C LYS A 125 -12.43 8.24 -13.40
N LYS A 126 -13.64 7.68 -13.34
CA LYS A 126 -14.83 8.27 -13.98
C LYS A 126 -15.15 9.67 -13.45
N ASN A 127 -14.84 9.95 -12.20
CA ASN A 127 -15.08 11.25 -11.55
C ASN A 127 -13.90 12.24 -11.70
N GLY A 128 -12.85 11.87 -12.40
CA GLY A 128 -11.68 12.72 -12.65
C GLY A 128 -10.80 12.93 -11.40
N LEU A 129 -10.92 12.05 -10.40
CA LEU A 129 -10.05 12.08 -9.24
C LEU A 129 -8.77 11.28 -9.49
N LYS A 130 -7.68 11.70 -8.85
CA LYS A 130 -6.45 10.93 -8.82
C LYS A 130 -6.57 9.73 -7.87
N LEU A 131 -5.95 8.62 -8.26
CA LEU A 131 -6.00 7.35 -7.54
C LEU A 131 -4.71 7.09 -6.79
N GLY A 132 -4.77 6.93 -5.49
CA GLY A 132 -3.71 6.34 -4.67
C GLY A 132 -4.07 4.92 -4.24
N LEU A 133 -3.08 4.04 -4.21
CA LEU A 133 -3.20 2.70 -3.64
C LEU A 133 -2.28 2.59 -2.41
N TYR A 134 -2.89 2.33 -1.25
CA TYR A 134 -2.13 1.89 -0.09
C TYR A 134 -1.77 0.42 -0.27
N PHE A 135 -0.52 0.09 -0.07
CA PHE A 135 -0.01 -1.26 -0.15
C PHE A 135 0.98 -1.54 0.99
N SER A 136 0.64 -2.51 1.83
CA SER A 136 1.56 -3.00 2.84
C SER A 136 2.68 -3.82 2.20
N LEU A 137 3.93 -3.48 2.49
CA LEU A 137 5.10 -4.29 2.15
C LEU A 137 5.11 -5.61 2.94
N PRO A 138 4.94 -5.60 4.28
CA PRO A 138 4.71 -6.81 5.07
C PRO A 138 3.43 -7.54 4.68
N ASP A 139 3.46 -8.85 4.91
CA ASP A 139 2.27 -9.68 4.89
C ASP A 139 2.39 -10.72 6.02
N TRP A 140 1.84 -10.39 7.17
CA TRP A 140 1.94 -11.21 8.37
C TRP A 140 1.19 -12.53 8.28
N SER A 141 0.26 -12.65 7.32
CA SER A 141 -0.44 -13.91 7.04
C SER A 141 0.34 -14.84 6.11
N TYR A 142 1.23 -14.28 5.28
CA TYR A 142 1.93 -15.06 4.27
C TYR A 142 2.99 -15.97 4.90
N LYS A 143 2.92 -17.26 4.63
CA LYS A 143 3.75 -18.28 5.29
C LYS A 143 5.26 -18.07 5.13
N ASP A 144 5.68 -17.48 4.02
CA ASP A 144 7.09 -17.22 3.71
C ASP A 144 7.52 -15.77 4.04
N TYR A 145 6.68 -15.00 4.75
CA TYR A 145 7.07 -13.75 5.36
C TYR A 145 7.76 -14.00 6.71
N THR A 146 8.67 -13.13 7.13
CA THR A 146 9.54 -13.33 8.31
C THR A 146 8.79 -13.32 9.62
N ASN A 147 7.86 -12.38 9.80
CA ASN A 147 7.13 -12.18 11.05
C ASN A 147 5.68 -12.66 10.91
N HIS A 148 5.09 -13.11 12.02
CA HIS A 148 3.67 -13.43 12.10
C HIS A 148 2.95 -12.55 13.10
N THR A 149 3.49 -12.49 14.33
CA THR A 149 3.06 -11.58 15.38
C THR A 149 4.27 -10.89 15.99
N THR A 150 4.06 -9.97 16.91
CA THR A 150 5.13 -9.30 17.65
C THR A 150 6.06 -10.27 18.37
N ASN A 151 5.55 -11.43 18.81
CA ASN A 151 6.30 -12.45 19.50
C ASN A 151 6.67 -13.67 18.63
N ILE A 152 6.07 -13.81 17.45
CA ILE A 152 6.28 -14.97 16.58
C ILE A 152 7.02 -14.54 15.32
N LYS A 153 8.32 -14.80 15.30
CA LYS A 153 9.16 -14.70 14.12
C LYS A 153 9.33 -16.08 13.50
N ARG A 154 9.00 -16.21 12.21
CA ARG A 154 9.09 -17.50 11.51
C ARG A 154 10.53 -17.88 11.16
N TYR A 155 11.34 -16.88 10.76
CA TYR A 155 12.75 -17.06 10.39
C TYR A 155 13.47 -15.72 10.24
N ASN A 156 14.81 -15.74 10.15
CA ASN A 156 15.59 -14.59 9.70
C ASN A 156 15.94 -14.75 8.21
N ILE A 157 15.98 -13.66 7.46
CA ILE A 157 16.29 -13.68 6.02
C ILE A 157 17.61 -14.41 5.73
N LYS A 158 18.63 -14.19 6.57
CA LYS A 158 19.96 -14.84 6.42
C LYS A 158 19.91 -16.36 6.55
N ASP A 159 18.97 -16.87 7.35
CA ASP A 159 18.86 -18.31 7.65
C ASP A 159 17.99 -19.05 6.61
N SER A 160 17.14 -18.33 5.88
CA SER A 160 16.23 -18.88 4.87
C SER A 160 16.00 -17.90 3.71
N PRO A 161 17.05 -17.56 2.94
CA PRO A 161 16.95 -16.59 1.86
C PRO A 161 16.03 -17.06 0.72
N GLU A 162 15.88 -18.36 0.55
CA GLU A 162 14.96 -18.97 -0.43
C GLU A 162 13.49 -18.65 -0.10
N ARG A 163 13.09 -18.70 1.19
CA ARG A 163 11.74 -18.32 1.61
C ARG A 163 11.48 -16.84 1.37
N TRP A 164 12.47 -16.00 1.70
CA TRP A 164 12.38 -14.57 1.43
C TRP A 164 12.22 -14.27 -0.07
N SER A 165 12.95 -15.00 -0.92
CA SER A 165 12.82 -14.90 -2.37
C SER A 165 11.41 -15.27 -2.86
N VAL A 166 10.78 -16.28 -2.25
CA VAL A 166 9.38 -16.65 -2.56
C VAL A 166 8.42 -15.53 -2.18
N PHE A 167 8.58 -14.96 -0.98
CA PHE A 167 7.79 -13.82 -0.54
C PHE A 167 7.97 -12.60 -1.46
N GLN A 168 9.21 -12.25 -1.80
CA GLN A 168 9.47 -11.15 -2.73
C GLN A 168 8.79 -11.34 -4.09
N LYS A 169 8.85 -12.54 -4.66
CA LYS A 169 8.15 -12.83 -5.92
C LYS A 169 6.64 -12.60 -5.80
N TYR A 170 6.04 -13.07 -4.71
CA TYR A 170 4.63 -12.85 -4.43
C TYR A 170 4.29 -11.35 -4.36
N MET A 171 5.07 -10.58 -3.57
CA MET A 171 4.91 -9.13 -3.44
C MET A 171 5.03 -8.43 -4.81
N PHE A 172 6.07 -8.74 -5.59
CA PHE A 172 6.27 -8.14 -6.90
C PHE A 172 5.16 -8.48 -7.89
N TYR A 173 4.63 -9.70 -7.88
CA TYR A 173 3.50 -10.06 -8.73
C TYR A 173 2.23 -9.29 -8.37
N GLN A 174 1.98 -9.03 -7.09
CA GLN A 174 0.86 -8.20 -6.67
C GLN A 174 1.04 -6.73 -7.10
N LEU A 175 2.25 -6.17 -6.99
CA LEU A 175 2.55 -4.82 -7.46
C LEU A 175 2.39 -4.68 -8.97
N ASP A 176 2.87 -5.67 -9.75
CA ASP A 176 2.69 -5.72 -11.19
C ASP A 176 1.18 -5.77 -11.56
N GLU A 177 0.43 -6.66 -10.90
CA GLU A 177 -1.00 -6.81 -11.13
C GLU A 177 -1.80 -5.54 -10.83
N LEU A 178 -1.51 -4.88 -9.71
CA LEU A 178 -2.14 -3.61 -9.34
C LEU A 178 -1.78 -2.49 -10.32
N SER A 179 -0.51 -2.41 -10.74
CA SER A 179 -0.05 -1.41 -11.70
C SER A 179 -0.71 -1.60 -13.07
N GLU A 180 -0.77 -2.83 -13.55
CA GLU A 180 -1.35 -3.15 -14.86
C GLU A 180 -2.85 -2.95 -14.89
N ASN A 181 -3.56 -3.36 -13.85
CA ASN A 181 -5.01 -3.27 -13.81
C ASN A 181 -5.51 -1.87 -13.49
N PHE A 182 -4.77 -1.11 -12.68
CA PHE A 182 -5.30 0.12 -12.09
C PHE A 182 -4.51 1.37 -12.43
N ASN A 183 -3.23 1.25 -12.82
CA ASN A 183 -2.38 2.39 -13.14
C ASN A 183 -2.58 3.57 -12.15
N PRO A 184 -2.18 3.43 -10.88
CA PRO A 184 -2.38 4.46 -9.87
C PRO A 184 -1.51 5.70 -10.14
N ASP A 185 -1.97 6.86 -9.68
CA ASP A 185 -1.21 8.11 -9.70
C ASP A 185 -0.25 8.20 -8.50
N LEU A 186 -0.54 7.43 -7.42
CA LEU A 186 0.20 7.45 -6.17
C LEU A 186 0.22 6.07 -5.53
N TRP A 187 1.40 5.68 -5.02
CA TRP A 187 1.54 4.56 -4.11
C TRP A 187 1.77 5.05 -2.69
N TRP A 188 0.96 4.55 -1.78
CA TRP A 188 1.14 4.71 -0.34
C TRP A 188 1.64 3.38 0.22
N PHE A 189 2.97 3.25 0.30
CA PHE A 189 3.58 2.09 0.94
C PHE A 189 3.53 2.21 2.46
N ASP A 190 3.64 1.07 3.13
CA ASP A 190 3.64 1.00 4.58
C ASP A 190 4.36 -0.26 5.07
N GLY A 191 4.86 -0.22 6.32
CA GLY A 191 5.55 -1.35 6.93
C GLY A 191 7.03 -1.49 6.55
N ASP A 192 7.61 -0.49 5.93
CA ASP A 192 9.01 -0.50 5.48
C ASP A 192 10.03 -0.65 6.62
N TRP A 193 9.65 -0.25 7.85
CA TRP A 193 10.50 -0.34 9.03
C TRP A 193 10.86 -1.77 9.47
N GLU A 194 10.16 -2.80 9.01
CA GLU A 194 10.45 -4.19 9.39
C GLU A 194 11.75 -4.73 8.78
N HIS A 195 12.16 -4.20 7.64
CA HIS A 195 13.38 -4.60 6.94
C HIS A 195 14.08 -3.41 6.28
N LYS A 196 15.33 -3.61 5.91
CA LYS A 196 16.13 -2.59 5.22
C LYS A 196 15.72 -2.44 3.76
N SER A 197 16.11 -1.31 3.16
CA SER A 197 15.88 -0.99 1.76
C SER A 197 16.37 -2.09 0.80
N GLU A 198 17.55 -2.67 1.09
CA GLU A 198 18.13 -3.75 0.30
C GLU A 198 17.30 -5.04 0.40
N ASP A 199 16.80 -5.35 1.61
CA ASP A 199 15.95 -6.53 1.82
C ASP A 199 14.62 -6.38 1.09
N TRP A 200 13.99 -5.20 1.14
CA TRP A 200 12.78 -4.89 0.37
C TRP A 200 13.01 -4.81 -1.13
N ASN A 201 14.28 -4.59 -1.55
CA ASN A 201 14.63 -4.32 -2.95
C ASN A 201 13.93 -3.06 -3.50
N VAL A 202 14.01 -1.97 -2.73
CA VAL A 202 13.29 -0.71 -2.99
C VAL A 202 13.58 -0.17 -4.39
N GLU A 203 14.83 -0.19 -4.82
CA GLU A 203 15.21 0.26 -6.17
C GLU A 203 14.47 -0.51 -7.28
N LYS A 204 14.31 -1.81 -7.11
CA LYS A 204 13.57 -2.64 -8.06
C LYS A 204 12.06 -2.33 -8.01
N ILE A 205 11.49 -2.07 -6.82
CA ILE A 205 10.10 -1.62 -6.69
C ILE A 205 9.91 -0.35 -7.52
N LYS A 206 10.70 0.69 -7.26
CA LYS A 206 10.62 1.98 -7.96
C LYS A 206 10.80 1.83 -9.46
N THR A 207 11.85 1.15 -9.89
CA THR A 207 12.14 0.95 -11.32
C THR A 207 10.98 0.28 -12.05
N LYS A 208 10.38 -0.76 -11.45
CA LYS A 208 9.25 -1.47 -12.06
C LYS A 208 8.00 -0.59 -12.17
N LEU A 209 7.68 0.14 -11.11
CA LEU A 209 6.47 0.96 -11.05
C LEU A 209 6.60 2.20 -11.96
N LEU A 210 7.76 2.85 -11.99
CA LEU A 210 8.06 3.96 -12.91
C LEU A 210 8.06 3.52 -14.38
N ALA A 211 8.49 2.30 -14.67
CA ALA A 211 8.39 1.76 -16.03
C ALA A 211 6.94 1.58 -16.52
N LYS A 212 5.98 1.40 -15.59
CA LYS A 212 4.55 1.30 -15.90
C LYS A 212 3.87 2.67 -15.95
N ASN A 213 4.22 3.56 -15.03
CA ASN A 213 3.74 4.94 -14.97
C ASN A 213 4.89 5.87 -14.55
N PRO A 214 5.53 6.57 -15.51
CA PRO A 214 6.65 7.47 -15.19
C PRO A 214 6.27 8.62 -14.25
N ASN A 215 4.99 8.98 -14.20
CA ASN A 215 4.48 10.09 -13.39
C ASN A 215 3.94 9.65 -12.02
N VAL A 216 4.06 8.36 -11.67
CA VAL A 216 3.61 7.87 -10.37
C VAL A 216 4.50 8.41 -9.25
N ILE A 217 3.88 8.79 -8.13
CA ILE A 217 4.59 9.26 -6.94
C ILE A 217 4.50 8.23 -5.81
N PHE A 218 5.48 8.31 -4.91
CA PHE A 218 5.63 7.40 -3.77
C PHE A 218 5.72 8.19 -2.47
N ASN A 219 5.08 7.71 -1.40
CA ASN A 219 5.33 8.24 -0.08
C ASN A 219 6.70 7.81 0.47
N SER A 220 7.17 8.46 1.53
CA SER A 220 8.48 8.21 2.15
C SER A 220 8.62 6.83 2.80
N ARG A 221 7.51 6.07 2.95
CA ARG A 221 7.51 4.72 3.53
C ARG A 221 8.01 3.63 2.56
N LEU A 222 9.10 3.98 1.88
CA LEU A 222 10.02 3.09 1.17
C LEU A 222 11.44 3.30 1.72
N ASN A 223 11.62 3.21 3.03
CA ASN A 223 12.87 3.50 3.73
C ASN A 223 13.44 4.88 3.32
N GLY A 224 12.59 5.90 3.25
CA GLY A 224 12.96 7.27 2.89
C GLY A 224 13.15 7.53 1.38
N ASN A 225 12.85 6.57 0.51
CA ASN A 225 13.03 6.71 -0.94
C ASN A 225 11.77 7.20 -1.68
N GLY A 226 10.88 7.92 -0.99
CA GLY A 226 9.66 8.49 -1.58
C GLY A 226 9.85 9.89 -2.15
N ASP A 227 8.78 10.38 -2.77
CA ASP A 227 8.70 11.73 -3.35
C ASP A 227 8.11 12.75 -2.36
N TYR A 228 7.41 12.29 -1.31
CA TYR A 228 6.80 13.14 -0.28
C TYR A 228 6.76 12.42 1.09
N GLU A 229 6.77 13.21 2.16
CA GLU A 229 6.76 12.70 3.54
C GLU A 229 5.33 12.39 4.02
N THR A 230 5.23 11.37 4.87
CA THR A 230 3.98 10.97 5.53
C THR A 230 4.21 10.85 7.05
N PRO A 231 4.38 11.99 7.75
CA PRO A 231 4.59 11.96 9.20
C PRO A 231 3.32 11.43 9.90
N GLU A 232 3.53 10.54 10.88
CA GLU A 232 2.51 10.12 11.83
C GLU A 232 2.81 10.72 13.20
N ILE A 233 1.77 10.99 13.97
CA ILE A 233 1.88 11.41 15.38
C ILE A 233 2.78 12.63 15.52
N GLY A 234 2.33 13.77 15.07
CA GLY A 234 3.02 15.04 15.29
C GLY A 234 2.70 16.09 14.23
N ILE A 235 3.12 17.32 14.53
CA ILE A 235 3.06 18.40 13.54
C ILE A 235 4.26 18.21 12.61
N PRO A 236 4.08 18.18 11.28
CA PRO A 236 5.18 18.10 10.34
C PRO A 236 6.13 19.29 10.59
N VAL A 237 7.38 19.01 10.92
CA VAL A 237 8.41 20.02 10.97
C VAL A 237 9.04 20.11 9.59
N LEU A 238 8.94 21.27 8.96
CA LEU A 238 9.61 21.54 7.69
C LEU A 238 11.10 21.27 7.85
N ARG A 239 11.60 20.25 7.17
CA ARG A 239 13.04 20.09 6.99
C ARG A 239 13.49 21.01 5.87
N PRO A 240 14.62 21.72 6.01
CA PRO A 240 15.10 22.65 4.97
C PRO A 240 15.32 22.00 3.59
N GLU A 241 15.41 20.67 3.55
CA GLU A 241 15.73 19.89 2.37
C GLU A 241 14.56 19.03 1.86
N SER A 242 13.44 19.01 2.57
CA SER A 242 12.24 18.29 2.13
C SER A 242 11.17 19.25 1.62
N ARG A 243 10.71 19.01 0.41
CA ARG A 243 9.45 19.60 -0.06
C ARG A 243 8.31 18.72 0.49
N TYR A 244 7.76 19.10 1.65
CA TYR A 244 6.51 18.57 2.24
C TYR A 244 6.42 17.06 2.49
#